data_f3bc68fef0ee480f9b762e4c012ecca3
#
_entry.id   f3bc68fef0ee480f9b762e4c012ecca3
#
_cell.length_a   1.000
_cell.length_b   1.000
_cell.length_c   1.000
_cell.angle_alpha   90.00
_cell.angle_beta   90.00
_cell.angle_gamma   90.00
#
_symmetry.space_group_name_H-M   'P 1'
#
loop_
_entity.id
_entity.type
_entity.pdbx_description
1 polymer ?
#
loop_
_entity_poly.entity_id
_entity_poly.type
_entity_poly.pdbx_seq_one_letter_code
_entity_poly.pdbx_strand_id
1 'polypeptide(L)'
;SDTQGVTSWFFDMKQPMSSYLVAFAIGNYSSITLFSKSGISLEHYIDRQDTLLMEPTYRYSKELFDFLEAEIGVAYPWQNYKQVPVRDFLYAGMENTGCTLFSQAFVVDSIGFIDRNYVNVNAHELTHQWFGNLVTETSGTHHWLHEGFATYYALLAERELFGDDYYYWKLFQSANNLMTLSEQGKGQSLLDPEASSLIFYEKGAWALHILRERIGTA
;
A
#
# COMPACT_ATOMS: atom_id res chain seq x y z
N SER A 1 -17.56 25.62 -1.36
CA SER A 1 -18.36 26.87 -1.26
C SER A 1 -19.44 26.67 -0.20
N ASP A 2 -19.55 27.63 0.71
CA ASP A 2 -20.54 27.60 1.79
C ASP A 2 -21.71 28.51 1.38
N THR A 3 -22.89 27.93 1.19
CA THR A 3 -24.08 28.69 0.82
C THR A 3 -25.24 28.20 1.69
N GLN A 4 -25.80 29.06 2.53
CA GLN A 4 -26.94 28.76 3.41
C GLN A 4 -26.71 27.61 4.41
N GLY A 5 -25.48 27.50 5.00
CA GLY A 5 -25.16 26.44 5.95
C GLY A 5 -24.90 25.05 5.33
N VAL A 6 -24.77 24.99 3.99
CA VAL A 6 -24.40 23.79 3.24
C VAL A 6 -23.01 23.97 2.67
N THR A 7 -22.07 23.10 3.09
CA THR A 7 -20.72 23.06 2.51
C THR A 7 -20.67 22.09 1.35
N SER A 8 -20.28 22.55 0.18
CA SER A 8 -20.11 21.72 -1.01
C SER A 8 -18.62 21.46 -1.26
N TRP A 9 -18.27 20.21 -1.37
CA TRP A 9 -16.94 19.74 -1.72
C TRP A 9 -16.92 19.30 -3.17
N PHE A 10 -15.84 19.68 -3.89
CA PHE A 10 -15.65 19.29 -5.27
C PHE A 10 -14.33 18.53 -5.41
N PHE A 11 -14.41 17.36 -6.01
CA PHE A 11 -13.25 16.50 -6.31
C PHE A 11 -13.18 16.26 -7.81
N ASP A 12 -12.00 16.34 -8.38
CA ASP A 12 -11.79 16.21 -9.83
C ASP A 12 -10.62 15.24 -10.09
N MET A 13 -10.95 14.08 -10.69
CA MET A 13 -9.96 13.10 -11.13
C MET A 13 -9.69 13.31 -12.61
N LYS A 14 -8.43 13.62 -12.97
CA LYS A 14 -8.06 13.92 -14.36
C LYS A 14 -7.90 12.67 -15.22
N GLN A 15 -7.40 11.59 -14.65
CA GLN A 15 -7.16 10.33 -15.34
C GLN A 15 -8.33 9.36 -15.15
N PRO A 16 -8.58 8.48 -16.14
CA PRO A 16 -9.50 7.37 -15.95
C PRO A 16 -9.02 6.43 -14.83
N MET A 17 -9.95 5.92 -14.06
CA MET A 17 -9.68 4.95 -13.00
C MET A 17 -10.81 3.93 -12.90
N SER A 18 -10.54 2.77 -12.32
CA SER A 18 -11.54 1.75 -12.07
C SER A 18 -12.55 2.20 -11.02
N SER A 19 -13.82 1.92 -11.24
CA SER A 19 -14.91 2.41 -10.36
C SER A 19 -14.87 1.84 -8.95
N TYR A 20 -14.34 0.63 -8.76
CA TYR A 20 -14.23 0.00 -7.44
C TYR A 20 -13.22 0.72 -6.52
N LEU A 21 -12.33 1.53 -7.09
CA LEU A 21 -11.32 2.30 -6.37
C LEU A 21 -11.85 3.65 -5.84
N VAL A 22 -13.08 4.02 -6.18
CA VAL A 22 -13.70 5.25 -5.68
C VAL A 22 -14.04 5.07 -4.20
N ALA A 23 -13.50 5.94 -3.37
CA ALA A 23 -13.86 6.01 -1.96
C ALA A 23 -13.89 7.46 -1.46
N PHE A 24 -14.54 7.67 -0.34
CA PHE A 24 -14.48 8.92 0.41
C PHE A 24 -14.56 8.63 1.91
N ALA A 25 -13.90 9.46 2.70
CA ALA A 25 -14.01 9.43 4.16
C ALA A 25 -14.60 10.75 4.66
N ILE A 26 -15.49 10.65 5.64
CA ILE A 26 -16.09 11.82 6.32
C ILE A 26 -15.80 11.68 7.80
N GLY A 27 -15.17 12.70 8.38
CA GLY A 27 -14.82 12.69 9.78
C GLY A 27 -14.25 14.03 10.26
N ASN A 28 -13.92 14.09 11.55
CA ASN A 28 -13.26 15.22 12.15
C ASN A 28 -11.74 14.99 12.16
N TYR A 29 -11.12 15.21 11.02
CA TYR A 29 -9.69 14.96 10.82
C TYR A 29 -8.83 16.20 11.04
N SER A 30 -7.63 15.98 11.58
CA SER A 30 -6.47 16.84 11.41
C SER A 30 -5.62 16.30 10.26
N SER A 31 -4.90 17.18 9.56
CA SER A 31 -4.02 16.76 8.47
C SER A 31 -2.70 17.51 8.47
N ILE A 32 -1.68 16.87 7.91
CA ILE A 32 -0.43 17.49 7.50
C ILE A 32 -0.22 17.26 6.00
N THR A 33 0.46 18.19 5.35
CA THR A 33 0.84 18.06 3.94
C THR A 33 2.35 18.12 3.83
N LEU A 34 2.91 17.09 3.20
CA LEU A 34 4.31 17.03 2.79
C LEU A 34 4.37 17.04 1.26
N PHE A 35 5.58 17.15 0.73
CA PHE A 35 5.80 17.04 -0.71
C PHE A 35 6.88 16.00 -0.98
N SER A 36 6.63 15.12 -1.97
CA SER A 36 7.62 14.20 -2.48
C SER A 36 8.77 14.94 -3.18
N LYS A 37 9.84 14.23 -3.51
CA LYS A 37 10.93 14.79 -4.34
C LYS A 37 10.46 15.22 -5.71
N SER A 38 9.46 14.55 -6.28
CA SER A 38 8.83 14.89 -7.56
C SER A 38 7.80 16.02 -7.48
N GLY A 39 7.48 16.51 -6.27
CA GLY A 39 6.54 17.61 -6.05
C GLY A 39 5.09 17.20 -5.86
N ILE A 40 4.80 15.90 -5.71
CA ILE A 40 3.46 15.41 -5.40
C ILE A 40 3.08 15.78 -3.96
N SER A 41 1.87 16.32 -3.78
CA SER A 41 1.30 16.59 -2.46
C SER A 41 0.93 15.28 -1.76
N LEU A 42 1.51 15.05 -0.59
CA LEU A 42 1.26 13.91 0.29
C LEU A 42 0.48 14.40 1.51
N GLU A 43 -0.79 14.05 1.58
CA GLU A 43 -1.71 14.52 2.61
C GLU A 43 -2.03 13.39 3.59
N HIS A 44 -1.54 13.51 4.82
CA HIS A 44 -1.76 12.54 5.88
C HIS A 44 -2.85 13.04 6.83
N TYR A 45 -3.89 12.25 7.00
CA TYR A 45 -5.03 12.55 7.87
C TYR A 45 -5.00 11.68 9.12
N ILE A 46 -5.52 12.20 10.21
CA ILE A 46 -5.73 11.45 11.46
C ILE A 46 -6.95 12.01 12.19
N ASP A 47 -7.65 11.18 12.98
CA ASP A 47 -8.71 11.71 13.86
C ASP A 47 -8.14 12.83 14.74
N ARG A 48 -8.89 13.92 14.88
CA ARG A 48 -8.44 15.10 15.64
C ARG A 48 -8.06 14.78 17.08
N GLN A 49 -8.63 13.73 17.67
CA GLN A 49 -8.29 13.28 19.01
C GLN A 49 -6.91 12.61 19.08
N ASP A 50 -6.43 12.06 17.95
CA ASP A 50 -5.22 11.27 17.82
C ASP A 50 -4.05 12.07 17.20
N THR A 51 -4.13 13.40 17.15
CA THR A 51 -3.15 14.27 16.48
C THR A 51 -1.70 14.03 16.96
N LEU A 52 -1.51 13.66 18.23
CA LEU A 52 -0.19 13.33 18.78
C LEU A 52 0.41 12.04 18.19
N LEU A 53 -0.40 11.20 17.57
CA LEU A 53 0.00 9.94 16.92
C LEU A 53 0.36 10.13 15.44
N MET A 54 0.22 11.34 14.90
CA MET A 54 0.49 11.66 13.49
C MET A 54 1.90 11.24 13.07
N GLU A 55 2.93 11.67 13.80
CA GLU A 55 4.32 11.37 13.47
C GLU A 55 4.60 9.86 13.53
N PRO A 56 4.36 9.14 14.64
CA PRO A 56 4.66 7.71 14.67
C PRO A 56 3.83 6.89 13.67
N THR A 57 2.59 7.26 13.39
CA THR A 57 1.77 6.56 12.40
C THR A 57 2.34 6.70 10.99
N TYR A 58 2.71 7.92 10.58
CA TYR A 58 3.15 8.22 9.21
C TYR A 58 4.68 8.30 9.05
N ARG A 59 5.41 7.85 10.07
CA ARG A 59 6.87 7.73 10.01
C ARG A 59 7.28 6.98 8.74
N TYR A 60 8.20 7.55 8.00
CA TYR A 60 8.70 7.05 6.71
C TYR A 60 7.74 7.17 5.50
N SER A 61 6.52 7.72 5.65
CA SER A 61 5.59 7.79 4.50
C SER A 61 6.14 8.54 3.30
N LYS A 62 6.88 9.63 3.55
CA LYS A 62 7.53 10.38 2.47
C LYS A 62 8.70 9.61 1.86
N GLU A 63 9.52 8.98 2.68
CA GLU A 63 10.66 8.16 2.27
C GLU A 63 10.19 6.98 1.43
N LEU A 64 9.12 6.31 1.83
CA LEU A 64 8.48 5.24 1.08
C LEU A 64 8.01 5.71 -0.30
N PHE A 65 7.36 6.87 -0.36
CA PHE A 65 6.89 7.43 -1.62
C PHE A 65 8.06 7.73 -2.56
N ASP A 66 9.07 8.45 -2.06
CA ASP A 66 10.25 8.83 -2.85
C ASP A 66 11.05 7.62 -3.33
N PHE A 67 11.14 6.57 -2.50
CA PHE A 67 11.79 5.31 -2.86
C PHE A 67 11.01 4.56 -3.93
N LEU A 68 9.72 4.34 -3.74
CA LEU A 68 8.89 3.57 -4.66
C LEU A 68 8.78 4.23 -6.04
N GLU A 69 8.61 5.55 -6.10
CA GLU A 69 8.58 6.27 -7.38
C GLU A 69 9.91 6.11 -8.14
N ALA A 70 11.04 6.17 -7.43
CA ALA A 70 12.37 5.97 -8.02
C ALA A 70 12.62 4.52 -8.44
N GLU A 71 12.24 3.55 -7.61
CA GLU A 71 12.48 2.12 -7.84
C GLU A 71 11.59 1.55 -8.96
N ILE A 72 10.33 2.00 -9.05
CA ILE A 72 9.41 1.65 -10.13
C ILE A 72 9.84 2.31 -11.45
N GLY A 73 10.49 3.47 -11.38
CA GLY A 73 10.98 4.20 -12.55
C GLY A 73 9.88 4.85 -13.40
N VAL A 74 8.65 4.91 -12.89
CA VAL A 74 7.50 5.56 -13.53
C VAL A 74 6.97 6.63 -12.59
N ALA A 75 6.85 7.86 -13.06
CA ALA A 75 6.31 8.97 -12.26
C ALA A 75 4.94 8.62 -11.68
N TYR A 76 4.68 9.10 -10.47
CA TYR A 76 3.37 8.90 -9.81
C TYR A 76 2.25 9.44 -10.72
N PRO A 77 1.23 8.61 -11.04
CA PRO A 77 0.31 8.95 -12.13
C PRO A 77 -0.83 9.90 -11.73
N TRP A 78 -1.01 10.16 -10.43
CA TRP A 78 -2.16 10.91 -9.91
C TRP A 78 -1.74 12.30 -9.43
N GLN A 79 -2.72 13.21 -9.17
CA GLN A 79 -2.43 14.62 -8.83
C GLN A 79 -1.92 14.81 -7.40
N ASN A 80 -2.31 13.95 -6.48
CA ASN A 80 -1.94 13.98 -5.07
C ASN A 80 -2.10 12.59 -4.46
N TYR A 81 -1.56 12.39 -3.27
CA TYR A 81 -1.72 11.16 -2.53
C TYR A 81 -2.19 11.43 -1.11
N LYS A 82 -3.34 10.89 -0.76
CA LYS A 82 -3.95 10.99 0.57
C LYS A 82 -3.91 9.66 1.29
N GLN A 83 -3.82 9.71 2.61
CA GLN A 83 -3.89 8.54 3.48
C GLN A 83 -4.79 8.86 4.66
N VAL A 84 -5.82 8.05 4.89
CA VAL A 84 -6.86 8.32 5.88
C VAL A 84 -7.15 7.05 6.69
N PRO A 85 -6.89 7.04 8.01
CA PRO A 85 -7.30 5.95 8.87
C PRO A 85 -8.82 5.99 9.08
N VAL A 86 -9.43 4.82 9.04
CA VAL A 86 -10.87 4.68 9.27
C VAL A 86 -11.15 3.63 10.34
N ARG A 87 -12.20 3.86 11.12
CA ARG A 87 -12.66 2.96 12.18
C ARG A 87 -13.41 1.78 11.58
N ASP A 88 -13.38 0.65 12.28
CA ASP A 88 -14.13 -0.56 11.89
C ASP A 88 -13.88 -0.99 10.44
N PHE A 89 -12.65 -0.75 9.95
CA PHE A 89 -12.25 -1.12 8.60
C PHE A 89 -11.94 -2.61 8.53
N LEU A 90 -12.51 -3.30 7.52
CA LEU A 90 -12.41 -4.75 7.38
C LEU A 90 -11.02 -5.25 6.95
N TYR A 91 -10.25 -4.37 6.31
CA TYR A 91 -8.94 -4.68 5.73
C TYR A 91 -7.83 -3.94 6.46
N ALA A 92 -6.58 -4.30 6.20
CA ALA A 92 -5.42 -3.54 6.67
C ALA A 92 -5.35 -2.18 5.98
N GLY A 93 -5.49 -2.19 4.66
CA GLY A 93 -5.57 -1.05 3.77
C GLY A 93 -6.47 -1.31 2.58
N MET A 94 -6.65 -0.29 1.75
CA MET A 94 -7.32 -0.34 0.46
C MET A 94 -6.74 0.76 -0.43
N GLU A 95 -6.36 0.36 -1.62
CA GLU A 95 -5.61 1.15 -2.60
C GLU A 95 -6.43 2.23 -3.33
N ASN A 96 -7.50 2.73 -2.76
CA ASN A 96 -8.35 3.74 -3.41
C ASN A 96 -7.50 4.82 -4.09
N THR A 97 -7.79 5.09 -5.35
CA THR A 97 -6.94 5.89 -6.23
C THR A 97 -6.68 7.29 -5.66
N GLY A 98 -5.43 7.61 -5.38
CA GLY A 98 -5.00 8.87 -4.79
C GLY A 98 -5.46 9.09 -3.34
N CYS A 99 -6.12 8.12 -2.69
CA CYS A 99 -6.65 8.26 -1.33
C CYS A 99 -6.75 6.90 -0.60
N THR A 100 -5.61 6.34 -0.20
CA THR A 100 -5.60 5.09 0.56
C THR A 100 -6.39 5.23 1.86
N LEU A 101 -7.37 4.34 2.06
CA LEU A 101 -8.01 4.14 3.35
C LEU A 101 -7.34 2.97 4.08
N PHE A 102 -7.07 3.12 5.37
CA PHE A 102 -6.44 2.07 6.15
C PHE A 102 -7.03 1.94 7.54
N SER A 103 -6.85 0.78 8.17
CA SER A 103 -7.40 0.50 9.48
C SER A 103 -6.79 1.39 10.56
N GLN A 104 -7.63 1.98 11.42
CA GLN A 104 -7.19 2.68 12.63
C GLN A 104 -6.31 1.81 13.55
N ALA A 105 -6.31 0.50 13.40
CA ALA A 105 -5.43 -0.40 14.15
C ALA A 105 -3.92 -0.13 13.93
N PHE A 106 -3.56 0.63 12.88
CA PHE A 106 -2.19 1.07 12.59
C PHE A 106 -1.88 2.48 13.09
N VAL A 107 -2.84 3.16 13.70
CA VAL A 107 -2.60 4.44 14.39
C VAL A 107 -1.99 4.12 15.75
N VAL A 108 -0.71 4.40 15.89
CA VAL A 108 0.10 3.96 17.04
C VAL A 108 0.94 5.11 17.59
N ASP A 109 1.36 5.01 18.85
CA ASP A 109 2.38 5.86 19.44
C ASP A 109 3.80 5.32 19.14
N SER A 110 4.82 6.04 19.59
CA SER A 110 6.22 5.68 19.35
C SER A 110 6.63 4.35 20.02
N ILE A 111 5.94 3.89 21.05
CA ILE A 111 6.20 2.62 21.71
C ILE A 111 5.53 1.51 20.89
N GLY A 112 4.26 1.68 20.58
CA GLY A 112 3.47 0.73 19.78
C GLY A 112 4.03 0.53 18.37
N PHE A 113 4.75 1.52 17.83
CA PHE A 113 5.41 1.45 16.52
C PHE A 113 6.37 0.24 16.39
N ILE A 114 6.99 -0.18 17.49
CA ILE A 114 7.92 -1.32 17.51
C ILE A 114 7.19 -2.64 17.24
N ASP A 115 5.98 -2.79 17.78
CA ASP A 115 5.19 -4.02 17.69
C ASP A 115 4.29 -4.04 16.45
N ARG A 116 3.70 -2.90 16.12
CA ARG A 116 2.82 -2.71 14.97
C ARG A 116 3.02 -1.33 14.39
N ASN A 117 3.32 -1.26 13.10
CA ASN A 117 3.43 0.01 12.41
C ASN A 117 2.74 -0.05 11.04
N TYR A 118 2.58 1.11 10.44
CA TYR A 118 1.90 1.27 9.15
C TYR A 118 2.84 1.06 7.94
N VAL A 119 4.14 0.87 8.13
CA VAL A 119 5.17 0.91 7.08
C VAL A 119 4.87 -0.04 5.92
N ASN A 120 4.66 -1.33 6.22
CA ASN A 120 4.39 -2.33 5.20
C ASN A 120 3.08 -2.07 4.46
N VAL A 121 1.99 -1.80 5.19
CA VAL A 121 0.67 -1.50 4.61
C VAL A 121 0.76 -0.23 3.76
N ASN A 122 1.42 0.83 4.24
CA ASN A 122 1.63 2.06 3.48
C ASN A 122 2.34 1.79 2.14
N ALA A 123 3.46 1.06 2.18
CA ALA A 123 4.22 0.74 0.97
C ALA A 123 3.41 -0.14 0.00
N HIS A 124 2.64 -1.09 0.51
CA HIS A 124 1.77 -1.98 -0.26
C HIS A 124 0.68 -1.17 -0.99
N GLU A 125 -0.11 -0.39 -0.26
CA GLU A 125 -1.20 0.41 -0.84
C GLU A 125 -0.69 1.53 -1.76
N LEU A 126 0.49 2.08 -1.48
CA LEU A 126 1.12 3.05 -2.37
C LEU A 126 1.58 2.39 -3.68
N THR A 127 2.14 1.18 -3.62
CA THR A 127 2.56 0.44 -4.83
C THR A 127 1.39 0.16 -5.76
N HIS A 128 0.22 -0.13 -5.20
CA HIS A 128 -1.00 -0.32 -5.98
C HIS A 128 -1.38 0.90 -6.84
N GLN A 129 -0.92 2.10 -6.52
CA GLN A 129 -1.18 3.28 -7.34
C GLN A 129 -0.64 3.14 -8.76
N TRP A 130 0.39 2.30 -8.96
CA TRP A 130 0.89 1.87 -10.27
C TRP A 130 0.33 0.49 -10.67
N PHE A 131 0.46 -0.51 -9.80
CA PHE A 131 0.09 -1.92 -10.05
C PHE A 131 -1.27 -2.24 -9.43
N GLY A 132 -2.33 -2.06 -10.18
CA GLY A 132 -3.73 -2.14 -9.77
C GLY A 132 -4.51 -0.93 -10.27
N ASN A 133 -4.00 0.28 -10.04
CA ASN A 133 -4.73 1.51 -10.36
C ASN A 133 -4.37 2.07 -11.74
N LEU A 134 -3.06 2.27 -12.03
CA LEU A 134 -2.62 2.71 -13.36
C LEU A 134 -2.69 1.56 -14.38
N VAL A 135 -2.20 0.39 -13.98
CA VAL A 135 -2.24 -0.84 -14.77
C VAL A 135 -3.15 -1.83 -14.06
N THR A 136 -4.34 -2.03 -14.60
CA THR A 136 -5.38 -2.88 -14.01
C THR A 136 -5.49 -4.21 -14.76
N GLU A 137 -5.69 -5.30 -14.04
CA GLU A 137 -5.93 -6.62 -14.61
C GLU A 137 -7.20 -6.64 -15.49
N THR A 138 -7.19 -7.47 -16.53
CA THR A 138 -8.35 -7.67 -17.39
C THR A 138 -9.18 -8.90 -17.00
N SER A 139 -8.68 -9.71 -16.06
CA SER A 139 -9.28 -10.95 -15.59
C SER A 139 -8.72 -11.33 -14.23
N GLY A 140 -9.56 -11.88 -13.36
CA GLY A 140 -9.15 -12.38 -12.04
C GLY A 140 -8.03 -13.43 -12.05
N THR A 141 -7.75 -14.07 -13.20
CA THR A 141 -6.57 -14.95 -13.37
C THR A 141 -5.25 -14.18 -13.26
N HIS A 142 -5.30 -12.86 -13.32
CA HIS A 142 -4.12 -11.99 -13.24
C HIS A 142 -4.07 -11.18 -11.95
N HIS A 143 -4.98 -11.42 -11.00
CA HIS A 143 -5.06 -10.69 -9.73
C HIS A 143 -3.74 -10.72 -8.94
N TRP A 144 -2.96 -11.78 -9.02
CA TRP A 144 -1.65 -11.87 -8.42
C TRP A 144 -0.65 -10.79 -8.92
N LEU A 145 -0.89 -10.18 -10.09
CA LEU A 145 -0.07 -9.06 -10.57
C LEU A 145 -0.30 -7.80 -9.75
N HIS A 146 -1.52 -7.58 -9.26
CA HIS A 146 -1.78 -6.49 -8.32
C HIS A 146 -1.09 -6.77 -6.99
N GLU A 147 -1.48 -7.85 -6.33
CA GLU A 147 -1.06 -8.18 -4.97
C GLU A 147 0.40 -8.61 -4.87
N GLY A 148 0.89 -9.38 -5.84
CA GLY A 148 2.28 -9.81 -5.87
C GLY A 148 3.25 -8.65 -6.08
N PHE A 149 2.95 -7.70 -6.99
CA PHE A 149 3.75 -6.50 -7.15
C PHE A 149 3.70 -5.62 -5.90
N ALA A 150 2.51 -5.36 -5.34
CA ALA A 150 2.36 -4.54 -4.15
C ALA A 150 3.14 -5.15 -2.96
N THR A 151 3.04 -6.46 -2.75
CA THR A 151 3.77 -7.17 -1.70
C THR A 151 5.29 -7.12 -1.93
N TYR A 152 5.74 -7.35 -3.18
CA TYR A 152 7.16 -7.37 -3.49
C TYR A 152 7.80 -5.99 -3.33
N TYR A 153 7.19 -4.93 -3.85
CA TYR A 153 7.69 -3.58 -3.69
C TYR A 153 7.61 -3.06 -2.26
N ALA A 154 6.62 -3.50 -1.48
CA ALA A 154 6.60 -3.24 -0.04
C ALA A 154 7.80 -3.88 0.68
N LEU A 155 8.18 -5.12 0.32
CA LEU A 155 9.39 -5.76 0.85
C LEU A 155 10.67 -5.02 0.45
N LEU A 156 10.75 -4.50 -0.78
CA LEU A 156 11.90 -3.68 -1.21
C LEU A 156 11.97 -2.36 -0.47
N ALA A 157 10.83 -1.72 -0.21
CA ALA A 157 10.76 -0.49 0.57
C ALA A 157 11.14 -0.73 2.05
N GLU A 158 10.71 -1.84 2.65
CA GLU A 158 11.15 -2.24 3.98
C GLU A 158 12.66 -2.58 4.00
N ARG A 159 13.21 -3.17 2.93
CA ARG A 159 14.65 -3.40 2.77
C ARG A 159 15.45 -2.10 2.79
N GLU A 160 14.97 -1.07 2.07
CA GLU A 160 15.60 0.25 2.06
C GLU A 160 15.65 0.88 3.46
N LEU A 161 14.59 0.71 4.25
CA LEU A 161 14.49 1.27 5.60
C LEU A 161 15.20 0.45 6.67
N PHE A 162 15.15 -0.88 6.59
CA PHE A 162 15.54 -1.78 7.67
C PHE A 162 16.71 -2.71 7.31
N GLY A 163 17.15 -2.69 6.06
CA GLY A 163 18.32 -3.42 5.59
C GLY A 163 18.04 -4.86 5.11
N ASP A 164 19.12 -5.47 4.60
CA ASP A 164 19.09 -6.78 3.96
C ASP A 164 18.66 -7.91 4.91
N ASP A 165 19.13 -7.91 6.15
CA ASP A 165 18.80 -8.96 7.12
C ASP A 165 17.29 -9.02 7.37
N TYR A 166 16.64 -7.86 7.48
CA TYR A 166 15.19 -7.78 7.62
C TYR A 166 14.47 -8.33 6.38
N TYR A 167 14.91 -7.94 5.19
CA TYR A 167 14.35 -8.39 3.93
C TYR A 167 14.43 -9.92 3.75
N TYR A 168 15.61 -10.49 3.95
CA TYR A 168 15.78 -11.94 3.81
C TYR A 168 15.06 -12.72 4.91
N TRP A 169 14.94 -12.17 6.11
CA TRP A 169 14.12 -12.75 7.16
C TRP A 169 12.63 -12.82 6.76
N LYS A 170 12.09 -11.76 6.20
CA LYS A 170 10.70 -11.72 5.68
C LYS A 170 10.49 -12.74 4.55
N LEU A 171 11.42 -12.80 3.61
CA LEU A 171 11.38 -13.82 2.55
C LEU A 171 11.42 -15.24 3.11
N PHE A 172 12.27 -15.50 4.09
CA PHE A 172 12.36 -16.81 4.73
C PHE A 172 11.04 -17.19 5.42
N GLN A 173 10.41 -16.27 6.14
CA GLN A 173 9.10 -16.51 6.77
C GLN A 173 8.03 -16.82 5.71
N SER A 174 7.98 -16.04 4.64
CA SER A 174 7.06 -16.24 3.51
C SER A 174 7.28 -17.61 2.84
N ALA A 175 8.53 -18.01 2.60
CA ALA A 175 8.83 -19.33 2.05
C ALA A 175 8.32 -20.47 2.93
N ASN A 176 8.52 -20.38 4.25
CA ASN A 176 8.02 -21.39 5.19
C ASN A 176 6.48 -21.48 5.18
N ASN A 177 5.78 -20.35 5.10
CA ASN A 177 4.32 -20.32 4.99
C ASN A 177 3.86 -21.05 3.72
N LEU A 178 4.49 -20.74 2.57
CA LEU A 178 4.17 -21.37 1.28
C LEU A 178 4.48 -22.86 1.25
N MET A 179 5.61 -23.27 1.83
CA MET A 179 5.99 -24.68 1.95
C MET A 179 4.97 -25.44 2.82
N THR A 180 4.61 -24.90 3.97
CA THR A 180 3.60 -25.48 4.88
C THR A 180 2.25 -25.64 4.17
N LEU A 181 1.83 -24.63 3.39
CA LEU A 181 0.60 -24.68 2.60
C LEU A 181 0.65 -25.81 1.56
N SER A 182 1.81 -25.96 0.89
CA SER A 182 2.04 -27.01 -0.11
C SER A 182 2.03 -28.41 0.51
N GLU A 183 2.68 -28.61 1.66
CA GLU A 183 2.69 -29.88 2.40
C GLU A 183 1.29 -30.30 2.86
N GLN A 184 0.42 -29.35 3.15
CA GLN A 184 -0.99 -29.58 3.45
C GLN A 184 -1.85 -29.90 2.21
N GLY A 185 -1.26 -29.99 1.02
CA GLY A 185 -1.99 -30.22 -0.23
C GLY A 185 -2.84 -29.02 -0.70
N LYS A 186 -2.59 -27.83 -0.15
CA LYS A 186 -3.33 -26.59 -0.44
C LYS A 186 -2.58 -25.64 -1.39
N GLY A 187 -1.50 -26.13 -2.01
CA GLY A 187 -0.77 -25.36 -3.03
C GLY A 187 -1.64 -25.10 -4.25
N GLN A 188 -1.70 -23.84 -4.70
CA GLN A 188 -2.52 -23.41 -5.83
C GLN A 188 -1.65 -22.69 -6.88
N SER A 189 -2.18 -22.58 -8.11
CA SER A 189 -1.58 -21.79 -9.17
C SER A 189 -1.75 -20.29 -8.90
N LEU A 190 -0.79 -19.46 -9.34
CA LEU A 190 -0.96 -18.01 -9.37
C LEU A 190 -2.08 -17.57 -10.33
N LEU A 191 -2.40 -18.39 -11.33
CA LEU A 191 -3.46 -18.11 -12.32
C LEU A 191 -4.84 -18.61 -11.90
N ASP A 192 -4.97 -19.20 -10.71
CA ASP A 192 -6.24 -19.63 -10.16
C ASP A 192 -6.96 -18.42 -9.52
N PRO A 193 -8.07 -17.94 -10.08
CA PRO A 193 -8.77 -16.78 -9.54
C PRO A 193 -9.40 -17.02 -8.16
N GLU A 194 -9.53 -18.30 -7.74
CA GLU A 194 -10.04 -18.70 -6.42
C GLU A 194 -8.91 -19.00 -5.43
N ALA A 195 -7.64 -18.71 -5.79
CA ALA A 195 -6.51 -18.95 -4.92
C ALA A 195 -6.60 -18.08 -3.65
N SER A 196 -6.00 -18.58 -2.57
CA SER A 196 -5.95 -17.85 -1.31
C SER A 196 -5.07 -16.60 -1.41
N SER A 197 -5.30 -15.62 -0.52
CA SER A 197 -4.47 -14.42 -0.41
C SER A 197 -2.97 -14.75 -0.26
N LEU A 198 -2.62 -15.79 0.49
CA LEU A 198 -1.23 -16.24 0.62
C LEU A 198 -0.58 -16.54 -0.74
N ILE A 199 -1.35 -17.06 -1.71
CA ILE A 199 -0.86 -17.33 -3.06
C ILE A 199 -0.68 -16.02 -3.83
N PHE A 200 -1.68 -15.15 -3.88
CA PHE A 200 -1.57 -13.90 -4.64
C PHE A 200 -0.47 -12.99 -4.09
N TYR A 201 -0.40 -12.84 -2.78
CA TYR A 201 0.54 -11.94 -2.10
C TYR A 201 1.94 -12.56 -2.04
N GLU A 202 2.11 -13.64 -1.27
CA GLU A 202 3.46 -14.14 -0.96
C GLU A 202 4.07 -14.94 -2.11
N LYS A 203 3.33 -15.84 -2.76
CA LYS A 203 3.84 -16.59 -3.91
C LYS A 203 4.03 -15.68 -5.12
N GLY A 204 3.18 -14.66 -5.31
CA GLY A 204 3.34 -13.61 -6.31
C GLY A 204 4.63 -12.83 -6.09
N ALA A 205 4.87 -12.35 -4.88
CA ALA A 205 6.11 -11.65 -4.52
C ALA A 205 7.36 -12.53 -4.71
N TRP A 206 7.29 -13.81 -4.37
CA TRP A 206 8.38 -14.77 -4.60
C TRP A 206 8.66 -14.98 -6.08
N ALA A 207 7.63 -15.03 -6.94
CA ALA A 207 7.82 -15.13 -8.39
C ALA A 207 8.59 -13.92 -8.93
N LEU A 208 8.28 -12.72 -8.47
CA LEU A 208 8.97 -11.48 -8.84
C LEU A 208 10.39 -11.43 -8.29
N HIS A 209 10.60 -11.86 -7.04
CA HIS A 209 11.93 -11.96 -6.46
C HIS A 209 12.84 -12.88 -7.29
N ILE A 210 12.38 -14.10 -7.61
CA ILE A 210 13.14 -15.05 -8.43
C ILE A 210 13.40 -14.48 -9.83
N LEU A 211 12.42 -13.81 -10.42
CA LEU A 211 12.60 -13.17 -11.72
C LEU A 211 13.72 -12.13 -11.67
N ARG A 212 13.69 -11.23 -10.70
CA ARG A 212 14.70 -10.18 -10.51
C ARG A 212 16.11 -10.76 -10.31
N GLU A 213 16.24 -11.80 -9.47
CA GLU A 213 17.53 -12.47 -9.25
C GLU A 213 18.09 -13.12 -10.53
N ARG A 214 17.23 -13.53 -11.45
CA ARG A 214 17.65 -14.17 -12.72
C ARG A 214 18.00 -13.18 -13.80
N ILE A 215 17.25 -12.09 -13.93
CA ILE A 215 17.46 -11.10 -15.00
C ILE A 215 18.36 -9.94 -14.57
N GLY A 216 18.64 -9.80 -13.28
CA GLY A 216 19.34 -8.68 -12.69
C GLY A 216 18.45 -7.43 -12.56
N THR A 217 18.99 -6.42 -11.88
CA THR A 217 18.42 -5.06 -11.86
C THR A 217 18.91 -4.36 -13.12
N ALA A 218 17.98 -4.06 -14.04
CA ALA A 218 18.29 -3.30 -15.25
C ALA A 218 18.59 -1.84 -14.89
#